data_67cae115d4ff6073e1272f2c6b56276d
#
_entry.id   67cae115d4ff6073e1272f2c6b56276d
#
_cell.length_a   1.000
_cell.length_b   1.000
_cell.length_c   1.000
_cell.angle_alpha   90.00
_cell.angle_beta   90.00
_cell.angle_gamma   90.00
#
_symmetry.space_group_name_H-M   'P 1'
#
loop_
_entity.id
_entity.type
_entity.pdbx_description
1 polymer ?
#
loop_
_entity_poly.entity_id
_entity_poly.type
_entity_poly.pdbx_seq_one_letter_code
_entity_poly.pdbx_strand_id
1 'polypeptide(L)'
;MLRVAALFLASCMVSAASASVINRCDAPDGILVYTDQTCASLGITDRTAPIARRRVGDIATAHRRNFSCTANSPDQLRQAVVNALDKGDFNALAGLYNFDGRSRWTAAPVVRRLERMAKRAALEVEIVERRPESLNEAIAMMETAELPSLRVVQYGTDKDRTLNIEQFRMARSAGCLWLGG
;
A
#
# COMPACT_ATOMS: atom_id res chain seq x y z
N MET A 1 -68.05 -28.68 10.98
CA MET A 1 -66.68 -28.53 11.54
C MET A 1 -65.92 -27.59 10.63
N LEU A 2 -65.83 -26.34 11.03
CA LEU A 2 -65.22 -25.23 10.26
C LEU A 2 -63.74 -25.13 10.66
N ARG A 3 -62.82 -25.33 9.74
CA ARG A 3 -61.39 -25.09 9.98
C ARG A 3 -61.05 -23.70 9.42
N VAL A 4 -60.84 -22.75 10.36
CA VAL A 4 -60.36 -21.40 10.09
C VAL A 4 -58.83 -21.50 9.88
N ALA A 5 -58.40 -21.27 8.63
CA ALA A 5 -56.96 -21.11 8.33
C ALA A 5 -56.58 -19.66 8.55
N ALA A 6 -55.82 -19.39 9.57
CA ALA A 6 -55.20 -18.06 9.83
C ALA A 6 -53.96 -17.89 8.95
N LEU A 7 -54.07 -17.01 7.96
CA LEU A 7 -52.92 -16.53 7.18
C LEU A 7 -52.13 -15.50 8.01
N PHE A 8 -50.96 -15.89 8.49
CA PHE A 8 -49.97 -14.99 9.01
C PHE A 8 -49.19 -14.32 7.83
N LEU A 9 -49.60 -13.12 7.48
CA LEU A 9 -48.80 -12.25 6.62
C LEU A 9 -47.64 -11.66 7.48
N ALA A 10 -46.47 -12.29 7.35
CA ALA A 10 -45.23 -11.73 7.88
C ALA A 10 -44.81 -10.52 7.02
N SER A 11 -45.07 -9.30 7.51
CA SER A 11 -44.59 -8.06 6.92
C SER A 11 -43.07 -7.96 7.13
N CYS A 12 -42.25 -8.29 6.14
CA CYS A 12 -40.83 -7.98 6.12
C CYS A 12 -40.66 -6.46 5.94
N MET A 13 -40.48 -5.73 7.04
CA MET A 13 -40.00 -4.36 7.00
C MET A 13 -38.54 -4.38 6.59
N VAL A 14 -38.28 -4.10 5.31
CA VAL A 14 -36.93 -3.81 4.80
C VAL A 14 -36.57 -2.43 5.32
N SER A 15 -35.77 -2.37 6.39
CA SER A 15 -35.13 -1.15 6.85
C SER A 15 -34.10 -0.72 5.78
N ALA A 16 -34.44 0.30 5.00
CA ALA A 16 -33.50 0.98 4.13
C ALA A 16 -32.40 1.61 5.01
N ALA A 17 -31.21 1.02 5.02
CA ALA A 17 -30.03 1.63 5.62
C ALA A 17 -29.70 2.88 4.80
N SER A 18 -30.06 4.06 5.31
CA SER A 18 -29.65 5.33 4.75
C SER A 18 -28.13 5.43 4.91
N ALA A 19 -27.40 5.40 3.81
CA ALA A 19 -25.97 5.72 3.82
C ALA A 19 -25.83 7.18 4.25
N SER A 20 -25.27 7.44 5.43
CA SER A 20 -24.99 8.78 5.89
C SER A 20 -23.89 9.39 5.02
N VAL A 21 -24.19 10.54 4.41
CA VAL A 21 -23.19 11.32 3.67
C VAL A 21 -22.37 12.08 4.69
N ILE A 22 -21.06 11.82 4.72
CA ILE A 22 -20.13 12.57 5.58
C ILE A 22 -19.78 13.88 4.87
N ASN A 23 -20.13 15.01 5.48
CA ASN A 23 -19.80 16.34 5.01
C ASN A 23 -18.45 16.80 5.55
N ARG A 24 -17.71 17.55 4.76
CA ARG A 24 -16.41 18.11 5.12
C ARG A 24 -16.57 19.64 5.24
N CYS A 25 -16.41 20.16 6.44
CA CYS A 25 -16.66 21.55 6.78
C CYS A 25 -15.37 22.24 7.24
N ASP A 26 -15.19 23.53 6.94
CA ASP A 26 -14.12 24.37 7.47
C ASP A 26 -14.65 25.17 8.66
N ALA A 27 -14.11 24.90 9.85
CA ALA A 27 -14.37 25.72 11.03
C ALA A 27 -13.64 27.07 10.97
N PRO A 28 -14.12 28.13 11.68
CA PRO A 28 -13.53 29.47 11.63
C PRO A 28 -12.06 29.53 12.06
N ASP A 29 -11.59 28.54 12.83
CA ASP A 29 -10.20 28.37 13.26
C ASP A 29 -9.31 27.65 12.24
N GLY A 30 -9.85 27.32 11.06
CA GLY A 30 -9.16 26.61 10.00
C GLY A 30 -9.05 25.09 10.21
N ILE A 31 -9.73 24.55 11.22
CA ILE A 31 -9.78 23.10 11.49
C ILE A 31 -10.83 22.46 10.56
N LEU A 32 -10.45 21.32 9.96
CA LEU A 32 -11.34 20.51 9.15
C LEU A 32 -12.20 19.60 10.03
N VAL A 33 -13.52 19.77 9.94
CA VAL A 33 -14.51 18.98 10.67
C VAL A 33 -15.23 18.04 9.71
N TYR A 34 -15.29 16.76 10.04
CA TYR A 34 -16.06 15.75 9.32
C TYR A 34 -17.30 15.43 10.12
N THR A 35 -18.48 15.58 9.51
CA THR A 35 -19.76 15.40 10.19
C THR A 35 -20.81 14.80 9.25
N ASP A 36 -21.80 14.14 9.80
CA ASP A 36 -23.01 13.67 9.10
C ASP A 36 -24.07 14.77 8.96
N GLN A 37 -23.89 15.90 9.66
CA GLN A 37 -24.74 17.06 9.57
C GLN A 37 -24.29 18.00 8.47
N THR A 38 -25.17 18.86 7.97
CA THR A 38 -24.79 19.89 6.99
C THR A 38 -23.92 20.98 7.64
N CYS A 39 -22.91 21.46 6.94
CA CYS A 39 -22.03 22.52 7.46
C CYS A 39 -22.81 23.77 7.89
N ALA A 40 -23.87 24.10 7.16
CA ALA A 40 -24.76 25.24 7.47
C ALA A 40 -25.47 25.07 8.82
N SER A 41 -25.84 23.84 9.22
CA SER A 41 -26.49 23.58 10.53
C SER A 41 -25.51 23.76 11.70
N LEU A 42 -24.21 23.67 11.44
CA LEU A 42 -23.16 23.93 12.42
C LEU A 42 -22.63 25.36 12.38
N GLY A 43 -23.18 26.23 11.50
CA GLY A 43 -22.75 27.61 11.33
C GLY A 43 -21.36 27.75 10.70
N ILE A 44 -20.87 26.71 10.03
CA ILE A 44 -19.54 26.65 9.40
C ILE A 44 -19.66 26.54 7.87
N THR A 45 -18.61 26.95 7.18
CA THR A 45 -18.63 27.01 5.72
C THR A 45 -18.48 25.62 5.11
N ASP A 46 -19.34 25.31 4.12
CA ASP A 46 -19.22 24.08 3.36
C ASP A 46 -18.05 24.20 2.38
N ARG A 47 -17.03 23.35 2.56
CA ARG A 47 -15.91 23.23 1.63
C ARG A 47 -16.20 22.24 0.51
N THR A 48 -17.43 21.97 0.21
CA THR A 48 -17.77 21.24 -1.02
C THR A 48 -17.50 22.15 -2.21
N ALA A 49 -16.22 22.42 -2.48
CA ALA A 49 -15.84 22.79 -3.83
C ALA A 49 -16.49 21.73 -4.74
N PRO A 50 -17.22 22.12 -5.80
CA PRO A 50 -17.79 21.15 -6.72
C PRO A 50 -16.63 20.23 -7.12
N ILE A 51 -16.77 18.96 -6.78
CA ILE A 51 -15.82 17.95 -7.27
C ILE A 51 -16.00 18.01 -8.77
N ALA A 52 -15.17 18.84 -9.43
CA ALA A 52 -15.03 18.78 -10.86
C ALA A 52 -14.79 17.30 -11.11
N ARG A 53 -15.75 16.63 -11.77
CA ARG A 53 -15.63 15.22 -12.12
C ARG A 53 -14.37 15.09 -12.95
N ARG A 54 -13.24 14.92 -12.27
CA ARG A 54 -11.96 14.60 -12.90
C ARG A 54 -12.22 13.33 -13.68
N ARG A 55 -12.20 13.45 -15.00
CA ARG A 55 -12.27 12.30 -15.86
C ARG A 55 -11.15 11.37 -15.42
N VAL A 56 -11.43 10.07 -15.33
CA VAL A 56 -10.48 9.03 -14.86
C VAL A 56 -9.12 9.16 -15.57
N GLY A 57 -9.07 9.74 -16.78
CA GLY A 57 -7.85 10.07 -17.51
C GLY A 57 -6.97 11.17 -16.88
N ASP A 58 -7.57 12.12 -16.13
CA ASP A 58 -6.82 13.27 -15.59
C ASP A 58 -5.99 12.88 -14.34
N ILE A 59 -6.38 11.81 -13.64
CA ILE A 59 -5.66 11.31 -12.46
C ILE A 59 -4.34 10.66 -12.90
N ALA A 60 -4.34 9.95 -14.02
CA ALA A 60 -3.14 9.30 -14.55
C ALA A 60 -2.09 10.29 -15.05
N THR A 61 -2.52 11.47 -15.55
CA THR A 61 -1.62 12.52 -16.05
C THR A 61 -1.13 13.46 -14.96
N ALA A 62 -1.92 13.70 -13.91
CA ALA A 62 -1.50 14.55 -12.78
C ALA A 62 -0.42 13.87 -11.91
N HIS A 63 -0.48 12.54 -11.75
CA HIS A 63 0.54 11.79 -11.01
C HIS A 63 1.89 11.69 -11.74
N ARG A 64 1.92 11.85 -13.07
CA ARG A 64 3.18 11.79 -13.84
C ARG A 64 4.09 12.99 -13.64
N ARG A 65 3.62 14.12 -13.14
CA ARG A 65 4.38 15.39 -13.20
C ARG A 65 5.39 15.60 -12.07
N ASN A 66 5.32 14.86 -10.96
CA ASN A 66 6.24 15.04 -9.82
C ASN A 66 6.64 13.72 -9.15
N PHE A 67 6.74 12.63 -9.92
CA PHE A 67 7.23 11.38 -9.37
C PHE A 67 8.77 11.44 -9.32
N SER A 68 9.30 11.91 -8.18
CA SER A 68 10.74 11.76 -7.92
C SER A 68 10.99 10.32 -7.50
N CYS A 69 11.83 9.62 -8.24
CA CYS A 69 12.27 8.28 -7.84
C CYS A 69 12.97 8.34 -6.49
N THR A 70 12.54 7.51 -5.55
CA THR A 70 13.27 7.30 -4.30
C THR A 70 14.58 6.55 -4.57
N ALA A 71 14.59 5.67 -5.56
CA ALA A 71 15.77 4.92 -5.99
C ALA A 71 15.75 4.67 -7.49
N ASN A 72 16.87 4.89 -8.18
CA ASN A 72 17.08 4.56 -9.58
C ASN A 72 18.21 3.54 -9.80
N SER A 73 18.94 3.20 -8.73
CA SER A 73 19.97 2.15 -8.72
C SER A 73 19.75 1.17 -7.56
N PRO A 74 20.30 -0.06 -7.65
CA PRO A 74 20.23 -1.06 -6.58
C PRO A 74 20.77 -0.54 -5.24
N ASP A 75 21.88 0.19 -5.25
CA ASP A 75 22.48 0.76 -4.04
C ASP A 75 21.61 1.83 -3.39
N GLN A 76 20.96 2.67 -4.19
CA GLN A 76 20.02 3.67 -3.65
C GLN A 76 18.81 2.99 -3.03
N LEU A 77 18.28 1.93 -3.66
CA LEU A 77 17.17 1.17 -3.11
C LEU A 77 17.58 0.48 -1.80
N ARG A 78 18.77 -0.15 -1.76
CA ARG A 78 19.32 -0.74 -0.54
C ARG A 78 19.45 0.29 0.57
N GLN A 79 20.03 1.46 0.29
CA GLN A 79 20.17 2.50 1.28
C GLN A 79 18.85 3.05 1.79
N ALA A 80 17.85 3.19 0.91
CA ALA A 80 16.49 3.61 1.30
C ALA A 80 15.83 2.58 2.23
N VAL A 81 16.02 1.27 1.95
CA VAL A 81 15.54 0.18 2.82
C VAL A 81 16.23 0.23 4.19
N VAL A 82 17.56 0.37 4.22
CA VAL A 82 18.33 0.51 5.48
C VAL A 82 17.77 1.67 6.29
N ASN A 83 17.64 2.85 5.69
CA ASN A 83 17.14 4.04 6.37
C ASN A 83 15.72 3.86 6.92
N ALA A 84 14.84 3.15 6.20
CA ALA A 84 13.48 2.86 6.64
C ALA A 84 13.46 1.87 7.82
N LEU A 85 14.29 0.83 7.77
CA LEU A 85 14.41 -0.18 8.83
C LEU A 85 15.02 0.40 10.11
N ASP A 86 16.09 1.19 10.01
CA ASP A 86 16.75 1.83 11.14
C ASP A 86 15.81 2.79 11.91
N LYS A 87 14.89 3.45 11.18
CA LYS A 87 13.88 4.32 11.77
C LYS A 87 12.62 3.58 12.21
N GLY A 88 12.47 2.31 11.88
CA GLY A 88 11.23 1.59 12.07
C GLY A 88 10.06 2.15 11.24
N ASP A 89 10.37 2.87 10.15
CA ASP A 89 9.37 3.57 9.33
C ASP A 89 8.74 2.62 8.31
N PHE A 90 7.62 2.02 8.73
CA PHE A 90 6.82 1.15 7.86
C PHE A 90 6.34 1.87 6.58
N ASN A 91 5.94 3.15 6.68
CA ASN A 91 5.40 3.87 5.52
C ASN A 91 6.49 4.11 4.47
N ALA A 92 7.69 4.51 4.91
CA ALA A 92 8.85 4.63 4.03
C ALA A 92 9.17 3.28 3.38
N LEU A 93 9.22 2.19 4.15
CA LEU A 93 9.50 0.84 3.63
C LEU A 93 8.42 0.37 2.64
N ALA A 94 7.14 0.58 2.95
CA ALA A 94 6.03 0.26 2.05
C ALA A 94 6.06 1.10 0.76
N GLY A 95 6.50 2.35 0.86
CA GLY A 95 6.70 3.23 -0.30
C GLY A 95 7.80 2.79 -1.26
N LEU A 96 8.67 1.87 -0.86
CA LEU A 96 9.70 1.27 -1.73
C LEU A 96 9.22 0.00 -2.45
N TYR A 97 8.03 -0.49 -2.14
CA TYR A 97 7.48 -1.72 -2.73
C TYR A 97 6.53 -1.42 -3.89
N ASN A 98 6.70 -2.12 -5.00
CA ASN A 98 5.81 -2.00 -6.15
C ASN A 98 4.52 -2.81 -5.92
N PHE A 99 3.42 -2.10 -5.69
CA PHE A 99 2.08 -2.67 -5.56
C PHE A 99 1.28 -2.65 -6.86
N ASP A 100 1.84 -2.16 -7.96
CA ASP A 100 1.13 -2.06 -9.25
C ASP A 100 0.58 -3.42 -9.68
N GLY A 101 -0.67 -3.42 -10.12
CA GLY A 101 -1.37 -4.63 -10.56
C GLY A 101 -1.79 -5.60 -9.45
N ARG A 102 -1.49 -5.31 -8.17
CA ARG A 102 -1.91 -6.17 -7.05
C ARG A 102 -3.31 -5.82 -6.58
N SER A 103 -4.12 -6.85 -6.39
CA SER A 103 -5.42 -6.71 -5.72
C SER A 103 -5.22 -6.46 -4.22
N ARG A 104 -6.26 -5.94 -3.55
CA ARG A 104 -6.27 -5.78 -2.08
C ARG A 104 -5.89 -7.07 -1.35
N TRP A 105 -6.34 -8.21 -1.85
CA TRP A 105 -6.10 -9.52 -1.23
C TRP A 105 -4.65 -9.97 -1.35
N THR A 106 -4.00 -9.70 -2.48
CA THR A 106 -2.59 -10.03 -2.72
C THR A 106 -1.63 -9.01 -2.10
N ALA A 107 -2.05 -7.76 -1.91
CA ALA A 107 -1.25 -6.73 -1.26
C ALA A 107 -1.21 -6.89 0.27
N ALA A 108 -2.31 -7.31 0.90
CA ALA A 108 -2.41 -7.39 2.36
C ALA A 108 -1.34 -8.28 3.04
N PRO A 109 -0.98 -9.47 2.54
CA PRO A 109 0.13 -10.26 3.10
C PRO A 109 1.47 -9.54 3.03
N VAL A 110 1.75 -8.84 1.91
CA VAL A 110 2.97 -8.07 1.72
C VAL A 110 3.04 -6.92 2.73
N VAL A 111 1.97 -6.16 2.89
CA VAL A 111 1.88 -5.08 3.88
C VAL A 111 2.19 -5.59 5.28
N ARG A 112 1.57 -6.69 5.71
CA ARG A 112 1.85 -7.30 7.01
C ARG A 112 3.31 -7.79 7.14
N ARG A 113 3.91 -8.28 6.04
CA ARG A 113 5.31 -8.67 6.02
C ARG A 113 6.22 -7.46 6.25
N LEU A 114 6.03 -6.37 5.50
CA LEU A 114 6.79 -5.14 5.63
C LEU A 114 6.61 -4.48 7.02
N GLU A 115 5.39 -4.53 7.57
CA GLU A 115 5.11 -4.04 8.93
C GLU A 115 5.90 -4.81 10.00
N ARG A 116 5.98 -6.15 9.88
CA ARG A 116 6.79 -6.95 10.80
C ARG A 116 8.28 -6.65 10.65
N MET A 117 8.75 -6.42 9.41
CA MET A 117 10.13 -6.07 9.15
C MET A 117 10.51 -4.72 9.76
N ALA A 118 9.65 -3.71 9.63
CA ALA A 118 9.91 -2.37 10.19
C ALA A 118 10.02 -2.38 11.73
N LYS A 119 9.43 -3.39 12.40
CA LYS A 119 9.49 -3.54 13.86
C LYS A 119 10.73 -4.28 14.36
N ARG A 120 11.60 -4.75 13.47
CA ARG A 120 12.79 -5.55 13.80
C ARG A 120 14.07 -4.83 13.42
N ALA A 121 15.09 -4.95 14.26
CA ALA A 121 16.41 -4.45 13.91
C ALA A 121 16.98 -5.25 12.72
N ALA A 122 17.47 -4.55 11.72
CA ALA A 122 18.21 -5.15 10.63
C ALA A 122 19.63 -5.44 11.07
N LEU A 123 20.12 -6.65 10.75
CA LEU A 123 21.52 -7.03 10.93
C LEU A 123 22.31 -6.74 9.66
N GLU A 124 21.69 -7.06 8.53
CA GLU A 124 22.33 -6.96 7.23
C GLU A 124 21.30 -6.70 6.15
N VAL A 125 21.63 -5.82 5.22
CA VAL A 125 20.85 -5.56 4.00
C VAL A 125 21.83 -5.58 2.83
N GLU A 126 21.73 -6.58 1.99
CA GLU A 126 22.68 -6.77 0.89
C GLU A 126 21.97 -6.93 -0.46
N ILE A 127 22.71 -6.59 -1.50
CA ILE A 127 22.32 -6.86 -2.88
C ILE A 127 22.88 -8.23 -3.24
N VAL A 128 21.99 -9.14 -3.64
CA VAL A 128 22.38 -10.48 -4.06
C VAL A 128 22.27 -10.55 -5.58
N GLU A 129 23.40 -10.61 -6.22
CA GLU A 129 23.47 -10.87 -7.65
C GLU A 129 23.26 -12.35 -7.92
N ARG A 130 22.46 -12.65 -8.92
CA ARG A 130 22.27 -14.01 -9.38
C ARG A 130 23.54 -14.41 -10.17
N ARG A 131 24.23 -15.41 -9.68
CA ARG A 131 25.37 -16.00 -10.41
C ARG A 131 24.84 -17.09 -11.34
N PRO A 132 25.07 -17.02 -12.65
CA PRO A 132 24.66 -18.08 -13.56
C PRO A 132 25.42 -19.36 -13.27
N GLU A 133 24.72 -20.50 -13.30
CA GLU A 133 25.30 -21.82 -13.09
C GLU A 133 25.85 -22.41 -14.40
N SER A 134 25.45 -21.85 -15.54
CA SER A 134 25.89 -22.30 -16.87
C SER A 134 26.08 -21.13 -17.83
N LEU A 135 26.83 -21.38 -18.93
CA LEU A 135 27.01 -20.39 -19.99
C LEU A 135 25.69 -19.99 -20.65
N ASN A 136 24.79 -20.94 -20.86
CA ASN A 136 23.48 -20.67 -21.47
C ASN A 136 22.62 -19.78 -20.57
N GLU A 137 22.68 -19.99 -19.25
CA GLU A 137 22.01 -19.13 -18.28
C GLU A 137 22.62 -17.72 -18.25
N ALA A 138 23.94 -17.61 -18.34
CA ALA A 138 24.62 -16.32 -18.42
C ALA A 138 24.17 -15.52 -19.66
N ILE A 139 24.03 -16.16 -20.81
CA ILE A 139 23.53 -15.52 -22.02
C ILE A 139 22.07 -15.08 -21.84
N ALA A 140 21.21 -15.93 -21.29
CA ALA A 140 19.81 -15.61 -21.04
C ALA A 140 19.67 -14.44 -20.04
N MET A 141 20.51 -14.37 -19.01
CA MET A 141 20.54 -13.27 -18.05
C MET A 141 20.98 -11.95 -18.70
N MET A 142 21.93 -11.97 -19.64
CA MET A 142 22.33 -10.79 -20.39
C MET A 142 21.20 -10.28 -21.30
N GLU A 143 20.47 -11.18 -21.94
CA GLU A 143 19.34 -10.83 -22.82
C GLU A 143 18.15 -10.24 -22.04
N THR A 144 17.89 -10.75 -20.83
CA THR A 144 16.74 -10.33 -20.01
C THR A 144 17.04 -9.14 -19.11
N ALA A 145 18.30 -8.68 -19.01
CA ALA A 145 18.74 -7.64 -18.07
C ALA A 145 18.16 -7.87 -16.65
N GLU A 146 18.28 -9.11 -16.18
CA GLU A 146 17.71 -9.52 -14.89
C GLU A 146 18.29 -8.67 -13.75
N LEU A 147 17.43 -8.06 -12.98
CA LEU A 147 17.81 -7.23 -11.85
C LEU A 147 18.20 -8.09 -10.65
N PRO A 148 19.16 -7.63 -9.82
CA PRO A 148 19.52 -8.34 -8.59
C PRO A 148 18.34 -8.41 -7.61
N SER A 149 18.50 -9.19 -6.57
CA SER A 149 17.58 -9.23 -5.44
C SER A 149 18.16 -8.51 -4.23
N LEU A 150 17.29 -8.09 -3.30
CA LEU A 150 17.67 -7.54 -2.02
C LEU A 150 17.40 -8.57 -0.94
N ARG A 151 18.41 -8.90 -0.15
CA ARG A 151 18.32 -9.77 1.01
C ARG A 151 18.39 -8.93 2.28
N VAL A 152 17.44 -9.13 3.19
CA VAL A 152 17.38 -8.47 4.49
C VAL A 152 17.46 -9.54 5.56
N VAL A 153 18.47 -9.47 6.42
CA VAL A 153 18.66 -10.36 7.57
C VAL A 153 18.32 -9.58 8.83
N GLN A 154 17.44 -10.12 9.64
CA GLN A 154 16.95 -9.50 10.89
C GLN A 154 16.97 -10.52 12.03
N TYR A 155 17.00 -10.03 13.27
CA TYR A 155 16.71 -10.91 14.40
C TYR A 155 15.23 -11.33 14.39
N GLY A 156 14.98 -12.59 14.68
CA GLY A 156 13.63 -13.06 14.98
C GLY A 156 13.11 -12.41 16.26
N THR A 157 11.80 -12.48 16.44
CA THR A 157 11.13 -11.98 17.67
C THR A 157 11.23 -12.96 18.83
N ASP A 158 11.66 -14.18 18.56
CA ASP A 158 11.70 -15.24 19.56
C ASP A 158 12.99 -15.17 20.40
N LYS A 159 12.90 -15.65 21.65
CA LYS A 159 14.01 -15.73 22.61
C LYS A 159 15.22 -16.54 22.07
N ASP A 160 15.00 -17.33 21.03
CA ASP A 160 15.99 -18.25 20.46
C ASP A 160 16.97 -17.61 19.47
N ARG A 161 16.95 -16.29 19.32
CA ARG A 161 17.84 -15.54 18.38
C ARG A 161 17.85 -16.10 16.94
N THR A 162 16.75 -16.68 16.50
CA THR A 162 16.63 -17.14 15.12
C THR A 162 16.74 -15.96 14.16
N LEU A 163 17.45 -16.18 13.05
CA LEU A 163 17.53 -15.19 11.99
C LEU A 163 16.30 -15.26 11.11
N ASN A 164 15.72 -14.12 10.82
CA ASN A 164 14.69 -13.98 9.81
C ASN A 164 15.33 -13.41 8.54
N ILE A 165 15.25 -14.16 7.45
CA ILE A 165 15.82 -13.79 6.16
C ILE A 165 14.66 -13.49 5.21
N GLU A 166 14.61 -12.28 4.69
CA GLU A 166 13.62 -11.84 3.72
C GLU A 166 14.33 -11.47 2.41
N GLN A 167 13.82 -11.99 1.30
CA GLN A 167 14.38 -11.69 -0.01
C GLN A 167 13.31 -11.06 -0.89
N PHE A 168 13.69 -10.00 -1.60
CA PHE A 168 12.86 -9.25 -2.52
C PHE A 168 13.53 -9.20 -3.89
N ARG A 169 12.79 -9.49 -4.94
CA ARG A 169 13.24 -9.16 -6.29
C ARG A 169 13.23 -7.66 -6.46
N MET A 170 14.14 -7.15 -7.28
CA MET A 170 14.05 -5.77 -7.73
C MET A 170 13.27 -5.71 -9.05
N ALA A 171 12.46 -4.67 -9.21
CA ALA A 171 11.68 -4.44 -10.43
C ALA A 171 11.84 -2.99 -10.87
N ARG A 172 11.90 -2.75 -12.17
CA ARG A 172 11.95 -1.41 -12.74
C ARG A 172 10.57 -1.01 -13.25
N SER A 173 10.05 0.10 -12.77
CA SER A 173 8.79 0.66 -13.22
C SER A 173 8.86 2.19 -13.23
N ALA A 174 8.36 2.82 -14.30
CA ALA A 174 8.35 4.28 -14.50
C ALA A 174 9.72 4.96 -14.30
N GLY A 175 10.82 4.28 -14.67
CA GLY A 175 12.18 4.79 -14.50
C GLY A 175 12.77 4.60 -13.10
N CYS A 176 12.00 4.11 -12.14
CA CYS A 176 12.40 3.87 -10.77
C CYS A 176 12.67 2.39 -10.50
N LEU A 177 13.44 2.13 -9.46
CA LEU A 177 13.69 0.79 -8.94
C LEU A 177 12.87 0.56 -7.68
N TRP A 178 12.25 -0.60 -7.58
CA TRP A 178 11.31 -0.98 -6.54
C TRP A 178 11.61 -2.37 -5.99
N LEU A 179 11.22 -2.59 -4.75
CA LEU A 179 11.07 -3.95 -4.24
C LEU A 179 9.88 -4.62 -4.91
N GLY A 180 10.04 -5.88 -5.32
CA GLY A 180 9.01 -6.71 -5.89
C GLY A 180 8.99 -8.10 -5.25
N GLY A 181 7.99 -8.90 -5.58
CA GLY A 181 7.87 -10.27 -5.10
C GLY A 181 6.80 -11.03 -5.84
#